data_ee12921ab641f5b81a1ab6908da1bb3f
#
_entry.id   ee12921ab641f5b81a1ab6908da1bb3f
#
_cell.length_a   1.000
_cell.length_b   1.000
_cell.length_c   1.000
_cell.angle_alpha   90.00
_cell.angle_beta   90.00
_cell.angle_gamma   90.00
#
_symmetry.space_group_name_H-M   'P 1'
#
loop_
_entity.id
_entity.type
_entity.pdbx_description
1 polymer ?
#
loop_
_entity_poly.entity_id
_entity_poly.type
_entity_poly.pdbx_seq_one_letter_code
_entity_poly.pdbx_strand_id
1 'polypeptide(L)'
;MWVLFQVPCPTPDGQTAKDLYEKRVVGITPEMQASAARHGCHFHRAWYASDDSMFYALAMWEKPEGASAFFQEWEIADEPGEVAIRLEGDVGLVPLP
;
A
#
# COMPACT_ATOMS: atom_id res chain seq x y z
N MET A 1 -9.36 -1.50 -9.51
CA MET A 1 -8.82 -2.67 -8.77
C MET A 1 -8.33 -2.21 -7.40
N TRP A 2 -8.89 -2.78 -6.36
CA TRP A 2 -8.46 -2.53 -4.99
C TRP A 2 -7.50 -3.61 -4.55
N VAL A 3 -6.40 -3.21 -3.92
CA VAL A 3 -5.39 -4.14 -3.39
C VAL A 3 -5.10 -3.78 -1.94
N LEU A 4 -5.18 -4.78 -1.06
CA LEU A 4 -4.80 -4.66 0.33
C LEU A 4 -3.46 -5.35 0.53
N PHE A 5 -2.49 -4.60 1.04
CA PHE A 5 -1.18 -5.12 1.41
C PHE A 5 -1.13 -5.31 2.93
N GLN A 6 -0.61 -6.45 3.35
CA GLN A 6 -0.42 -6.79 4.77
C GLN A 6 1.00 -7.27 4.99
N VAL A 7 1.68 -6.69 5.96
CA VAL A 7 3.04 -7.09 6.30
C VAL A 7 3.10 -7.39 7.79
N PRO A 8 3.22 -8.68 8.17
CA PRO A 8 3.41 -9.04 9.57
C PRO A 8 4.73 -8.49 10.11
N CYS A 9 4.69 -7.96 11.32
CA CYS A 9 5.86 -7.31 11.94
C CYS A 9 6.15 -7.88 13.34
N PRO A 10 7.43 -7.89 13.75
CA PRO A 10 8.57 -7.41 12.96
C PRO A 10 8.81 -8.28 11.73
N THR A 11 9.32 -7.66 10.66
CA THR A 11 9.70 -8.41 9.47
C THR A 11 10.93 -9.28 9.76
N PRO A 12 11.24 -10.29 8.89
CA PRO A 12 12.46 -11.08 9.07
C PRO A 12 13.75 -10.28 9.11
N ASP A 13 13.77 -9.09 8.47
CA ASP A 13 14.91 -8.18 8.50
C ASP A 13 14.82 -7.12 9.62
N GLY A 14 13.87 -7.26 10.55
CA GLY A 14 13.81 -6.47 11.76
C GLY A 14 13.04 -5.14 11.67
N GLN A 15 12.30 -4.90 10.60
CA GLN A 15 11.49 -3.68 10.49
C GLN A 15 10.22 -3.80 11.35
N THR A 16 9.90 -2.73 12.09
CA THR A 16 8.63 -2.63 12.81
C THR A 16 7.53 -2.14 11.88
N ALA A 17 6.28 -2.28 12.29
CA ALA A 17 5.15 -1.77 11.51
C ALA A 17 5.22 -0.24 11.39
N LYS A 18 5.65 0.44 12.44
CA LYS A 18 5.86 1.89 12.42
C LYS A 18 6.99 2.28 11.46
N ASP A 19 8.08 1.51 11.41
CA ASP A 19 9.17 1.73 10.45
C ASP A 19 8.66 1.67 9.02
N LEU A 20 7.83 0.68 8.70
CA LEU A 20 7.24 0.53 7.37
C LEU A 20 6.30 1.70 7.05
N TYR A 21 5.51 2.13 8.03
CA TYR A 21 4.64 3.28 7.85
C TYR A 21 5.43 4.54 7.52
N GLU A 22 6.50 4.82 8.26
CA GLU A 22 7.36 5.96 8.01
C GLU A 22 8.02 5.89 6.63
N LYS A 23 8.51 4.73 6.26
CA LYS A 23 9.15 4.49 4.96
C LYS A 23 8.19 4.62 3.79
N ARG A 24 6.99 4.02 3.90
CA ARG A 24 6.05 3.86 2.80
C ARG A 24 5.03 4.98 2.69
N VAL A 25 4.83 5.76 3.74
CA VAL A 25 3.81 6.81 3.76
C VAL A 25 4.45 8.17 3.98
N VAL A 26 5.19 8.32 5.07
CA VAL A 26 5.84 9.60 5.39
C VAL A 26 6.93 9.94 4.38
N GLY A 27 7.61 8.91 3.85
CA GLY A 27 8.65 9.08 2.82
C GLY A 27 8.14 9.32 1.40
N ILE A 28 6.82 9.34 1.18
CA ILE A 28 6.27 9.62 -0.15
C ILE A 28 6.49 11.09 -0.50
N THR A 29 7.16 11.31 -1.64
CA THR A 29 7.42 12.66 -2.15
C THR A 29 6.28 13.11 -3.08
N PRO A 30 6.15 14.45 -3.34
CA PRO A 30 5.20 14.93 -4.34
C PRO A 30 5.42 14.32 -5.73
N GLU A 31 6.68 14.06 -6.11
CA GLU A 31 7.03 13.42 -7.38
C GLU A 31 6.51 11.99 -7.45
N MET A 32 6.62 11.24 -6.36
CA MET A 32 6.09 9.88 -6.29
C MET A 32 4.57 9.89 -6.38
N GLN A 33 3.91 10.82 -5.71
CA GLN A 33 2.45 10.97 -5.78
C GLN A 33 1.99 11.27 -7.20
N ALA A 34 2.67 12.18 -7.89
CA ALA A 34 2.36 12.53 -9.27
C ALA A 34 2.58 11.33 -10.21
N SER A 35 3.66 10.58 -10.00
CA SER A 35 3.96 9.36 -10.75
C SER A 35 2.87 8.30 -10.55
N ALA A 36 2.46 8.06 -9.30
CA ALA A 36 1.39 7.11 -9.00
C ALA A 36 0.09 7.50 -9.72
N ALA A 37 -0.27 8.78 -9.69
CA ALA A 37 -1.47 9.28 -10.38
C ALA A 37 -1.37 9.05 -11.89
N ARG A 38 -0.21 9.31 -12.51
CA ARG A 38 0.00 9.06 -13.95
C ARG A 38 -0.14 7.57 -14.28
N HIS A 39 0.23 6.69 -13.37
CA HIS A 39 0.09 5.25 -13.56
C HIS A 39 -1.29 4.72 -13.16
N GLY A 40 -2.23 5.60 -12.83
CA GLY A 40 -3.62 5.23 -12.58
C GLY A 40 -3.96 4.90 -11.14
N CYS A 41 -3.15 5.34 -10.18
CA CYS A 41 -3.49 5.23 -8.77
C CYS A 41 -4.48 6.32 -8.38
N HIS A 42 -5.65 5.94 -7.87
CA HIS A 42 -6.70 6.88 -7.47
C HIS A 42 -6.86 6.97 -5.97
N PHE A 43 -6.28 6.06 -5.21
CA PHE A 43 -6.40 6.04 -3.77
C PHE A 43 -5.23 5.27 -3.17
N HIS A 44 -4.68 5.81 -2.09
CA HIS A 44 -3.69 5.11 -1.28
C HIS A 44 -3.81 5.57 0.16
N ARG A 45 -3.90 4.63 1.06
CA ARG A 45 -3.91 4.90 2.49
C ARG A 45 -3.26 3.76 3.25
N ALA A 46 -2.59 4.08 4.34
CA ALA A 46 -1.86 3.08 5.11
C ALA A 46 -2.08 3.27 6.61
N TRP A 47 -1.92 2.19 7.33
CA TRP A 47 -2.06 2.13 8.78
C TRP A 47 -1.04 1.15 9.35
N TYR A 48 -0.76 1.28 10.63
CA TYR A 48 -0.08 0.22 11.38
C TYR A 48 -0.88 -0.08 12.64
N ALA A 49 -0.87 -1.35 13.05
CA ALA A 49 -1.57 -1.77 14.26
C ALA A 49 -0.95 -1.13 15.49
N SER A 50 -1.78 -0.76 16.47
CA SER A 50 -1.32 -0.09 17.69
C SER A 50 -0.35 -0.94 18.52
N ASP A 51 -0.41 -2.27 18.36
CA ASP A 51 0.51 -3.21 18.99
C ASP A 51 1.75 -3.51 18.15
N ASP A 52 1.93 -2.79 17.04
CA ASP A 52 3.05 -2.92 16.11
C ASP A 52 3.15 -4.28 15.40
N SER A 53 2.06 -5.05 15.38
CA SER A 53 2.06 -6.42 14.84
C SER A 53 1.86 -6.50 13.33
N MET A 54 1.33 -5.44 12.71
CA MET A 54 0.95 -5.48 11.30
C MET A 54 1.00 -4.09 10.68
N PHE A 55 1.56 -4.02 9.48
CA PHE A 55 1.42 -2.86 8.60
C PHE A 55 0.39 -3.16 7.51
N TYR A 56 -0.47 -2.19 7.21
CA TYR A 56 -1.51 -2.30 6.19
C TYR A 56 -1.41 -1.15 5.21
N ALA A 57 -1.64 -1.44 3.94
CA ALA A 57 -1.85 -0.40 2.94
C ALA A 57 -2.98 -0.80 2.00
N LEU A 58 -3.86 0.14 1.69
CA LEU A 58 -4.96 -0.05 0.75
C LEU A 58 -4.76 0.91 -0.41
N ALA A 59 -4.78 0.37 -1.63
CA ALA A 59 -4.61 1.17 -2.83
C ALA A 59 -5.65 0.80 -3.89
N MET A 60 -6.03 1.79 -4.69
CA MET A 60 -6.90 1.58 -5.86
C MET A 60 -6.16 2.02 -7.12
N TRP A 61 -6.03 1.08 -8.05
CA TRP A 61 -5.39 1.29 -9.34
C TRP A 61 -6.39 1.00 -10.45
N GLU A 62 -6.32 1.77 -11.54
CA GLU A 62 -7.16 1.49 -12.70
C GLU A 62 -6.86 0.11 -13.29
N LYS A 63 -5.57 -0.23 -13.39
CA LYS A 63 -5.09 -1.47 -14.00
C LYS A 63 -3.90 -2.02 -13.24
N PRO A 64 -3.74 -3.36 -13.19
CA PRO A 64 -2.57 -3.98 -12.56
C PRO A 64 -1.24 -3.52 -13.16
N GLU A 65 -1.21 -3.27 -14.47
CA GLU A 65 -0.01 -2.84 -15.19
C GLU A 65 0.48 -1.49 -14.68
N GLY A 66 -0.42 -0.60 -14.29
CA GLY A 66 -0.07 0.71 -13.73
C GLY A 66 0.66 0.57 -12.40
N ALA A 67 0.17 -0.29 -11.53
CA ALA A 67 0.83 -0.56 -10.26
C ALA A 67 2.24 -1.12 -10.47
N SER A 68 2.37 -2.11 -11.36
CA SER A 68 3.67 -2.72 -11.68
C SER A 68 4.65 -1.70 -12.25
N ALA A 69 4.20 -0.86 -13.17
CA ALA A 69 5.03 0.18 -13.77
C ALA A 69 5.52 1.20 -12.72
N PHE A 70 4.64 1.59 -11.81
CA PHE A 70 5.00 2.50 -10.72
C PHE A 70 6.05 1.89 -9.80
N PHE A 71 5.85 0.64 -9.36
CA PHE A 71 6.80 -0.02 -8.48
C PHE A 71 8.17 -0.21 -9.15
N GLN A 72 8.20 -0.50 -10.45
CA GLN A 72 9.45 -0.60 -11.20
C GLN A 72 10.15 0.76 -11.32
N GLU A 73 9.40 1.82 -11.64
CA GLU A 73 9.95 3.17 -11.78
C GLU A 73 10.67 3.63 -10.51
N TRP A 74 10.08 3.35 -9.36
CA TRP A 74 10.58 3.79 -8.06
C TRP A 74 11.38 2.71 -7.33
N GLU A 75 11.64 1.59 -7.99
CA GLU A 75 12.40 0.46 -7.43
C GLU A 75 11.85 0.00 -6.07
N ILE A 76 10.53 -0.06 -5.97
CA ILE A 76 9.86 -0.50 -4.75
C ILE A 76 9.70 -2.02 -4.80
N ALA A 77 10.42 -2.71 -3.92
CA ALA A 77 10.32 -4.15 -3.76
C ALA A 77 9.30 -4.51 -2.69
N ASP A 78 8.78 -5.74 -2.77
CA ASP A 78 7.92 -6.29 -1.72
C ASP A 78 8.70 -6.41 -0.41
N GLU A 79 8.03 -6.14 0.69
CA GLU A 79 8.62 -6.37 2.01
C GLU A 79 8.62 -7.87 2.33
N PRO A 80 9.62 -8.37 3.07
CA PRO A 80 9.59 -9.78 3.50
C PRO A 80 8.32 -10.11 4.25
N GLY A 81 7.63 -11.18 3.83
CA GLY A 81 6.36 -11.59 4.42
C GLY A 81 5.13 -10.83 3.97
N GLU A 82 5.26 -9.91 3.02
CA GLU A 82 4.14 -9.14 2.48
C GLU A 82 3.16 -10.05 1.75
N VAL A 83 1.88 -9.83 2.02
CA VAL A 83 0.77 -10.47 1.32
C VAL A 83 -0.06 -9.39 0.64
N ALA A 84 -0.28 -9.54 -0.66
CA ALA A 84 -1.15 -8.65 -1.44
C ALA A 84 -2.46 -9.37 -1.74
N ILE A 85 -3.58 -8.77 -1.34
CA ILE A 85 -4.92 -9.34 -1.53
C ILE A 85 -5.69 -8.42 -2.46
N ARG A 86 -6.10 -8.98 -3.61
CA ARG A 86 -7.00 -8.26 -4.51
C ARG A 86 -8.42 -8.34 -3.96
N LEU A 87 -9.06 -7.18 -3.82
CA LEU A 87 -10.41 -7.08 -3.29
C LEU A 87 -11.40 -6.92 -4.42
N GLU A 88 -12.49 -7.66 -4.34
CA GLU A 88 -13.58 -7.65 -5.32
C GLU A 88 -14.87 -7.17 -4.64
N GLY A 89 -15.88 -6.82 -5.46
CA GLY A 89 -17.21 -6.52 -4.96
C GLY A 89 -17.35 -5.12 -4.37
N ASP A 90 -16.57 -4.16 -4.85
CA ASP A 90 -16.70 -2.76 -4.45
C ASP A 90 -18.01 -2.19 -4.97
N VAL A 91 -19.05 -2.28 -4.16
CA VAL A 91 -20.39 -1.79 -4.50
C VAL A 91 -20.68 -0.41 -3.91
N GLY A 92 -19.65 0.24 -3.40
CA GLY A 92 -19.81 1.51 -2.70
C GLY A 92 -20.32 1.34 -1.29
N LEU A 93 -20.12 2.38 -0.50
CA LEU A 93 -20.55 2.37 0.89
C LEU A 93 -21.99 2.85 0.99
N VAL A 94 -22.79 2.05 1.66
CA VAL A 94 -24.07 2.51 2.18
C VAL A 94 -23.76 3.26 3.48
N PRO A 95 -24.13 4.55 3.62
CA PRO A 95 -23.88 5.27 4.85
C PRO A 95 -24.49 4.53 6.03
N LEU A 96 -23.70 4.33 7.07
CA LEU A 96 -24.20 3.77 8.31
C LEU A 96 -25.10 4.77 9.02
N PRO A 97 -26.21 4.31 9.63
CA PRO A 97 -27.08 5.19 10.37
C PRO A 97 -26.42 5.82 11.59
#